data_622f04d12aa0d7aca375215286d30729
#
_entry.id   622f04d12aa0d7aca375215286d30729
#
_cell.length_a   1.000
_cell.length_b   1.000
_cell.length_c   1.000
_cell.angle_alpha   90.00
_cell.angle_beta   90.00
_cell.angle_gamma   90.00
#
_symmetry.space_group_name_H-M   'P 1'
#
loop_
_entity.id
_entity.type
_entity.pdbx_description
1 polymer ?
#
loop_
_entity_poly.entity_id
_entity_poly.type
_entity_poly.pdbx_seq_one_letter_code
_entity_poly.pdbx_strand_id
1 'polypeptide(L)'
;MAGAGLDGETRDMILDTLRKYAERKLTNDYLLELDHEDRFPEEVLKELYDPMQLGLHLLFIPEEFNGLGGGAYDIYRVSELMASIDLGIATGVLATFLGSDPIRVGGTPEQKKHWMGRIADDALLMAYGATEPQAGSDLAAMSTKAVPVQENGSVTGYHISGRKQWISNGGVADLYTILALAPGGPSWFVVERGAEGLSYGKGEDKHGIRASNTAALFLEDVYVPVERLIGGVEGQGLAQAQAVFGYTRLMVGAFGLGAGWEALRRAIRYSHERIQGGAPLSEKQGYTHKLIVPNAARLEAARTYIEWVAERLDSGEEGLQTEGAVAKYMATESGNKAAEDAIQALGGYGYTKEYMVEKIKRDVRITCIYEGTSEIMEWTIARDRWQQHLKTQGAFYNDWAARLDALHATQPDNGANYAALAMRALAVILERARLDRLTRNQHVLFRLGELIAWAETAAVFAERVVDHPTEAVHLDVPARQALARIHGRNAALKVATDGLQWAIGAGQTDPNLAGSLNLPAIYATQVGMVEDMNYARDQLNHAFK
;
A
#
# COMPACT_ATOMS: atom_id res chain seq x y z
N MET A 1 1.83 13.78 -13.39
CA MET A 1 3.15 13.16 -13.27
C MET A 1 3.64 13.45 -11.87
N ALA A 2 4.23 12.49 -11.16
CA ALA A 2 5.01 12.79 -9.97
C ALA A 2 6.12 13.75 -10.41
N GLY A 3 6.57 14.66 -9.54
CA GLY A 3 7.74 15.49 -9.81
C GLY A 3 8.98 14.60 -10.00
N ALA A 4 10.10 15.18 -10.39
CA ALA A 4 11.38 14.45 -10.50
C ALA A 4 11.89 13.90 -9.15
N GLY A 5 11.14 14.17 -8.07
CA GLY A 5 11.49 13.81 -6.70
C GLY A 5 12.45 14.80 -6.05
N LEU A 6 12.60 14.65 -4.74
CA LEU A 6 13.55 15.41 -3.94
C LEU A 6 14.95 14.79 -4.07
N ASP A 7 15.99 15.60 -3.88
CA ASP A 7 17.33 15.06 -3.65
C ASP A 7 17.38 14.29 -2.31
N GLY A 8 18.38 13.40 -2.18
CA GLY A 8 18.51 12.53 -1.01
C GLY A 8 18.70 13.31 0.29
N GLU A 9 19.44 14.43 0.28
CA GLU A 9 19.71 15.25 1.47
C GLU A 9 18.42 15.93 1.97
N THR A 10 17.62 16.50 1.06
CA THR A 10 16.32 17.12 1.39
C THR A 10 15.35 16.08 1.93
N ARG A 11 15.25 14.91 1.31
CA ARG A 11 14.42 13.81 1.80
C ARG A 11 14.80 13.37 3.20
N ASP A 12 16.10 13.15 3.44
CA ASP A 12 16.61 12.70 4.74
C ASP A 12 16.35 13.74 5.84
N MET A 13 16.48 15.02 5.51
CA MET A 13 16.15 16.11 6.42
C MET A 13 14.67 16.10 6.82
N ILE A 14 13.75 15.86 5.88
CA ILE A 14 12.30 15.75 6.16
C ILE A 14 12.05 14.54 7.07
N LEU A 15 12.60 13.38 6.75
CA LEU A 15 12.43 12.15 7.54
C LEU A 15 12.99 12.32 8.96
N ASP A 16 14.14 12.93 9.11
CA ASP A 16 14.78 13.19 10.40
C ASP A 16 13.97 14.20 11.25
N THR A 17 13.47 15.25 10.62
CA THR A 17 12.62 16.23 11.30
C THR A 17 11.33 15.58 11.80
N LEU A 18 10.72 14.73 10.96
CA LEU A 18 9.51 13.98 11.34
C LEU A 18 9.80 12.99 12.49
N ARG A 19 10.95 12.28 12.48
CA ARG A 19 11.35 11.40 13.61
C ARG A 19 11.49 12.18 14.91
N LYS A 20 12.24 13.29 14.89
CA LYS A 20 12.44 14.15 16.07
C LYS A 20 11.14 14.73 16.60
N TYR A 21 10.23 15.12 15.71
CA TYR A 21 8.90 15.57 16.09
C TYR A 21 8.12 14.44 16.79
N ALA A 22 8.10 13.24 16.19
CA ALA A 22 7.40 12.09 16.74
C ALA A 22 7.95 11.66 18.11
N GLU A 23 9.26 11.57 18.28
CA GLU A 23 9.90 11.23 19.55
C GLU A 23 9.49 12.18 20.69
N ARG A 24 9.29 13.46 20.37
CA ARG A 24 8.92 14.48 21.35
C ARG A 24 7.43 14.55 21.65
N LYS A 25 6.57 14.39 20.63
CA LYS A 25 5.13 14.69 20.70
C LYS A 25 4.24 13.45 20.61
N LEU A 26 4.65 12.44 19.84
CA LEU A 26 3.84 11.27 19.53
C LEU A 26 4.33 10.05 20.34
N THR A 27 4.38 10.22 21.66
CA THR A 27 4.79 9.14 22.58
C THR A 27 3.76 7.99 22.58
N ASN A 28 4.17 6.80 23.01
CA ASN A 28 3.26 5.66 23.12
C ASN A 28 2.02 6.00 23.95
N ASP A 29 2.22 6.67 25.10
CA ASP A 29 1.12 7.03 26.02
C ASP A 29 0.11 7.97 25.33
N TYR A 30 0.60 8.98 24.60
CA TYR A 30 -0.24 9.89 23.84
C TYR A 30 -1.00 9.18 22.72
N LEU A 31 -0.33 8.30 21.99
CA LEU A 31 -0.97 7.54 20.88
C LEU A 31 -2.02 6.54 21.40
N LEU A 32 -1.78 5.91 22.55
CA LEU A 32 -2.76 5.04 23.21
C LEU A 32 -3.94 5.85 23.76
N GLU A 33 -3.70 7.04 24.29
CA GLU A 33 -4.78 7.96 24.72
C GLU A 33 -5.69 8.33 23.56
N LEU A 34 -5.11 8.76 22.41
CA LEU A 34 -5.89 9.07 21.19
C LEU A 34 -6.76 7.89 20.74
N ASP A 35 -6.19 6.68 20.78
CA ASP A 35 -6.91 5.45 20.40
C ASP A 35 -8.05 5.13 21.37
N HIS A 36 -7.81 5.23 22.68
CA HIS A 36 -8.82 4.95 23.70
C HIS A 36 -9.97 5.94 23.66
N GLU A 37 -9.68 7.22 23.45
CA GLU A 37 -10.68 8.29 23.41
C GLU A 37 -11.36 8.43 22.04
N ASP A 38 -10.93 7.70 21.00
CA ASP A 38 -11.38 7.86 19.61
C ASP A 38 -11.24 9.31 19.15
N ARG A 39 -10.10 9.92 19.48
CA ARG A 39 -9.86 11.36 19.33
C ARG A 39 -9.01 11.68 18.11
N PHE A 40 -9.53 12.53 17.24
CA PHE A 40 -8.76 13.12 16.14
C PHE A 40 -7.84 14.23 16.67
N PRO A 41 -6.52 14.14 16.45
CA PRO A 41 -5.54 15.08 16.99
C PRO A 41 -5.38 16.29 16.06
N GLU A 42 -6.35 17.20 16.06
CA GLU A 42 -6.36 18.38 15.17
C GLU A 42 -5.11 19.25 15.33
N GLU A 43 -4.63 19.41 16.56
CA GLU A 43 -3.43 20.17 16.88
C GLU A 43 -2.15 19.54 16.24
N VAL A 44 -2.07 18.21 16.24
CA VAL A 44 -0.94 17.50 15.60
C VAL A 44 -0.96 17.72 14.08
N LEU A 45 -2.12 17.61 13.44
CA LEU A 45 -2.21 17.83 12.00
C LEU A 45 -1.88 19.27 11.62
N LYS A 46 -2.28 20.25 12.41
CA LYS A 46 -1.89 21.66 12.21
C LYS A 46 -0.38 21.85 12.32
N GLU A 47 0.27 21.24 13.33
CA GLU A 47 1.73 21.27 13.48
C GLU A 47 2.46 20.58 12.32
N LEU A 48 1.95 19.45 11.84
CA LEU A 48 2.51 18.71 10.70
C LEU A 48 2.39 19.47 9.38
N TYR A 49 1.36 20.31 9.24
CA TYR A 49 1.12 21.12 8.05
C TYR A 49 1.73 22.52 8.15
N ASP A 50 2.13 22.97 9.32
CA ASP A 50 2.79 24.26 9.48
C ASP A 50 4.13 24.29 8.70
N PRO A 51 4.27 25.14 7.66
CA PRO A 51 5.51 25.22 6.87
C PRO A 51 6.73 25.66 7.69
N MET A 52 6.51 26.33 8.82
CA MET A 52 7.58 26.74 9.75
C MET A 52 8.05 25.58 10.64
N GLN A 53 7.36 24.45 10.64
CA GLN A 53 7.72 23.25 11.41
C GLN A 53 8.08 22.08 10.47
N LEU A 54 7.09 21.50 9.79
CA LEU A 54 7.26 20.33 8.94
C LEU A 54 6.74 20.53 7.52
N GLY A 55 5.61 21.24 7.34
CA GLY A 55 5.03 21.51 6.03
C GLY A 55 4.74 20.24 5.20
N LEU A 56 4.35 19.14 5.84
CA LEU A 56 4.23 17.83 5.16
C LEU A 56 3.27 17.84 3.98
N HIS A 57 2.23 18.68 3.99
CA HIS A 57 1.31 18.81 2.87
C HIS A 57 2.00 19.35 1.61
N LEU A 58 3.09 20.10 1.73
CA LEU A 58 3.85 20.64 0.60
C LEU A 58 4.55 19.56 -0.21
N LEU A 59 4.86 18.41 0.41
CA LEU A 59 5.48 17.28 -0.28
C LEU A 59 4.65 16.79 -1.49
N PHE A 60 3.31 16.88 -1.39
CA PHE A 60 2.39 16.37 -2.40
C PHE A 60 2.04 17.38 -3.49
N ILE A 61 2.46 18.62 -3.32
CA ILE A 61 2.12 19.72 -4.20
C ILE A 61 3.31 20.03 -5.10
N PRO A 62 3.11 20.15 -6.43
CA PRO A 62 4.16 20.56 -7.34
C PRO A 62 4.79 21.91 -6.99
N GLU A 63 6.08 22.08 -7.26
CA GLU A 63 6.83 23.32 -7.00
C GLU A 63 6.19 24.55 -7.67
N GLU A 64 5.63 24.38 -8.87
CA GLU A 64 4.94 25.45 -9.60
C GLU A 64 3.70 26.01 -8.86
N PHE A 65 3.22 25.31 -7.82
CA PHE A 65 2.10 25.71 -6.95
C PHE A 65 2.52 25.89 -5.48
N ASN A 66 3.75 26.30 -5.24
CA ASN A 66 4.35 26.54 -3.92
C ASN A 66 4.56 25.26 -3.06
N GLY A 67 4.59 24.08 -3.67
CA GLY A 67 4.91 22.82 -3.00
C GLY A 67 6.37 22.46 -3.04
N LEU A 68 6.71 21.26 -2.54
CA LEU A 68 8.06 20.68 -2.58
C LEU A 68 8.26 19.74 -3.78
N GLY A 69 7.20 19.35 -4.49
CA GLY A 69 7.30 18.53 -5.68
C GLY A 69 7.81 17.10 -5.46
N GLY A 70 7.54 16.51 -4.30
CA GLY A 70 8.01 15.16 -3.97
C GLY A 70 7.57 14.10 -5.00
N GLY A 71 8.47 13.18 -5.31
CA GLY A 71 8.24 12.04 -6.19
C GLY A 71 7.54 10.88 -5.48
N ALA A 72 7.28 9.81 -6.23
CA ALA A 72 6.66 8.60 -5.69
C ALA A 72 7.54 7.95 -4.60
N TYR A 73 8.86 7.99 -4.76
CA TYR A 73 9.81 7.48 -3.77
C TYR A 73 9.76 8.28 -2.47
N ASP A 74 9.72 9.61 -2.53
CA ASP A 74 9.64 10.47 -1.35
C ASP A 74 8.33 10.26 -0.59
N ILE A 75 7.21 10.20 -1.31
CA ILE A 75 5.89 9.95 -0.76
C ILE A 75 5.84 8.58 -0.06
N TYR A 76 6.40 7.55 -0.70
CA TYR A 76 6.53 6.23 -0.11
C TYR A 76 7.30 6.28 1.21
N ARG A 77 8.49 6.93 1.24
CA ARG A 77 9.34 6.97 2.42
C ARG A 77 8.69 7.70 3.60
N VAL A 78 8.05 8.85 3.33
CA VAL A 78 7.30 9.59 4.36
C VAL A 78 6.10 8.79 4.85
N SER A 79 5.37 8.14 3.94
CA SER A 79 4.21 7.29 4.29
C SER A 79 4.59 6.12 5.17
N GLU A 80 5.70 5.44 4.86
CA GLU A 80 6.23 4.34 5.66
C GLU A 80 6.61 4.79 7.07
N LEU A 81 7.37 5.90 7.17
CA LEU A 81 7.78 6.44 8.47
C LEU A 81 6.56 6.87 9.30
N MET A 82 5.62 7.60 8.71
CA MET A 82 4.42 8.02 9.43
C MET A 82 3.60 6.82 9.93
N ALA A 83 3.42 5.79 9.11
CA ALA A 83 2.68 4.60 9.50
C ALA A 83 3.42 3.77 10.56
N SER A 84 4.75 3.85 10.63
CA SER A 84 5.52 3.25 11.71
C SER A 84 5.37 4.00 13.04
N ILE A 85 5.03 5.28 13.00
CA ILE A 85 4.72 6.10 14.17
C ILE A 85 3.28 5.86 14.61
N ASP A 86 2.33 6.20 13.74
CA ASP A 86 0.90 5.96 13.95
C ASP A 86 0.12 5.96 12.62
N LEU A 87 -0.54 4.87 12.32
CA LEU A 87 -1.29 4.72 11.07
C LEU A 87 -2.55 5.60 11.02
N GLY A 88 -3.16 5.90 12.16
CA GLY A 88 -4.31 6.80 12.23
C GLY A 88 -3.94 8.23 11.84
N ILE A 89 -2.86 8.77 12.42
CA ILE A 89 -2.33 10.10 12.07
C ILE A 89 -1.86 10.11 10.60
N ALA A 90 -1.13 9.07 10.17
CA ALA A 90 -0.70 8.93 8.78
C ALA A 90 -1.89 8.98 7.80
N THR A 91 -2.98 8.29 8.13
CA THR A 91 -4.21 8.30 7.31
C THR A 91 -4.83 9.72 7.24
N GLY A 92 -4.86 10.46 8.34
CA GLY A 92 -5.37 11.84 8.37
C GLY A 92 -4.56 12.79 7.49
N VAL A 93 -3.22 12.71 7.56
CA VAL A 93 -2.32 13.52 6.73
C VAL A 93 -2.46 13.16 5.25
N LEU A 94 -2.40 11.88 4.93
CA LEU A 94 -2.37 11.42 3.54
C LEU A 94 -3.75 11.41 2.86
N ALA A 95 -4.84 11.55 3.63
CA ALA A 95 -6.18 11.81 3.08
C ALA A 95 -6.26 13.16 2.34
N THR A 96 -5.51 14.17 2.78
CA THR A 96 -5.40 15.45 2.06
C THR A 96 -4.76 15.26 0.70
N PHE A 97 -3.71 14.45 0.63
CA PHE A 97 -3.07 14.11 -0.62
C PHE A 97 -4.04 13.40 -1.59
N LEU A 98 -4.70 12.34 -1.14
CA LEU A 98 -5.70 11.63 -1.93
C LEU A 98 -6.85 12.57 -2.37
N GLY A 99 -7.31 13.46 -1.48
CA GLY A 99 -8.34 14.46 -1.78
C GLY A 99 -7.91 15.46 -2.85
N SER A 100 -6.63 15.80 -2.94
CA SER A 100 -6.10 16.73 -3.95
C SER A 100 -5.87 16.08 -5.32
N ASP A 101 -5.77 14.76 -5.38
CA ASP A 101 -5.40 14.05 -6.59
C ASP A 101 -6.34 14.24 -7.80
N PRO A 102 -7.67 14.26 -7.66
CA PRO A 102 -8.53 14.57 -8.80
C PRO A 102 -8.21 15.91 -9.45
N ILE A 103 -7.83 16.92 -8.66
CA ILE A 103 -7.41 18.24 -9.15
C ILE A 103 -6.05 18.11 -9.85
N ARG A 104 -5.08 17.45 -9.22
CA ARG A 104 -3.74 17.26 -9.74
C ARG A 104 -3.75 16.52 -11.08
N VAL A 105 -4.54 15.46 -11.19
CA VAL A 105 -4.60 14.61 -12.38
C VAL A 105 -5.49 15.22 -13.46
N GLY A 106 -6.66 15.72 -13.10
CA GLY A 106 -7.72 16.09 -14.04
C GLY A 106 -8.03 17.58 -14.15
N GLY A 107 -7.50 18.43 -13.28
CA GLY A 107 -7.78 19.86 -13.28
C GLY A 107 -7.19 20.60 -14.47
N THR A 108 -7.85 21.69 -14.89
CA THR A 108 -7.25 22.64 -15.85
C THR A 108 -6.04 23.34 -15.22
N PRO A 109 -5.15 23.96 -16.03
CA PRO A 109 -4.03 24.75 -15.46
C PRO A 109 -4.49 25.80 -14.43
N GLU A 110 -5.61 26.48 -14.70
CA GLU A 110 -6.18 27.51 -13.79
C GLU A 110 -6.71 26.87 -12.51
N GLN A 111 -7.40 25.73 -12.61
CA GLN A 111 -7.89 25.00 -11.43
C GLN A 111 -6.74 24.46 -10.57
N LYS A 112 -5.70 23.90 -11.20
CA LYS A 112 -4.50 23.46 -10.49
C LYS A 112 -3.84 24.63 -9.76
N LYS A 113 -3.57 25.73 -10.46
CA LYS A 113 -2.97 26.92 -9.86
C LYS A 113 -3.79 27.46 -8.68
N HIS A 114 -5.10 27.52 -8.83
CA HIS A 114 -5.99 28.03 -7.78
C HIS A 114 -6.05 27.09 -6.56
N TRP A 115 -6.41 25.81 -6.79
CA TRP A 115 -6.69 24.90 -5.69
C TRP A 115 -5.42 24.36 -5.05
N MET A 116 -4.41 23.93 -5.85
CA MET A 116 -3.14 23.42 -5.30
C MET A 116 -2.39 24.55 -4.56
N GLY A 117 -2.41 25.78 -5.11
CA GLY A 117 -1.84 26.95 -4.42
C GLY A 117 -2.52 27.23 -3.08
N ARG A 118 -3.86 27.19 -3.01
CA ARG A 118 -4.58 27.35 -1.74
C ARG A 118 -4.27 26.25 -0.73
N ILE A 119 -4.16 24.99 -1.18
CA ILE A 119 -3.80 23.88 -0.29
C ILE A 119 -2.40 24.11 0.28
N ALA A 120 -1.46 24.58 -0.54
CA ALA A 120 -0.11 24.88 -0.10
C ALA A 120 -0.05 26.06 0.88
N ASP A 121 -0.65 27.19 0.49
CA ASP A 121 -0.51 28.47 1.21
C ASP A 121 -1.32 28.48 2.51
N ASP A 122 -2.53 27.90 2.50
CA ASP A 122 -3.47 27.93 3.63
C ASP A 122 -3.43 26.64 4.47
N ALA A 123 -2.57 25.65 4.12
CA ALA A 123 -2.45 24.36 4.80
C ALA A 123 -3.79 23.61 4.94
N LEU A 124 -4.62 23.62 3.89
CA LEU A 124 -5.98 23.10 3.92
C LEU A 124 -6.02 21.56 4.00
N LEU A 125 -6.90 21.04 4.84
CA LEU A 125 -7.25 19.63 4.88
C LEU A 125 -8.21 19.29 3.76
N MET A 126 -7.99 18.14 3.11
CA MET A 126 -8.87 17.66 2.06
C MET A 126 -9.49 16.30 2.37
N ALA A 127 -10.62 16.02 1.70
CA ALA A 127 -11.29 14.73 1.72
C ALA A 127 -11.66 14.27 0.31
N TYR A 128 -11.55 12.95 0.09
CA TYR A 128 -11.84 12.26 -1.17
C TYR A 128 -13.20 11.59 -1.11
N GLY A 129 -14.22 12.23 -1.67
CA GLY A 129 -15.63 11.81 -1.61
C GLY A 129 -16.05 10.94 -2.80
N ALA A 130 -15.49 9.73 -2.95
CA ALA A 130 -15.87 8.78 -3.98
C ALA A 130 -16.91 7.76 -3.49
N THR A 131 -16.59 7.04 -2.41
CA THR A 131 -17.33 5.89 -1.89
C THR A 131 -18.74 6.25 -1.42
N GLU A 132 -19.71 5.38 -1.74
CA GLU A 132 -21.09 5.45 -1.29
C GLU A 132 -21.49 4.16 -0.57
N PRO A 133 -22.62 4.14 0.20
CA PRO A 133 -23.07 2.94 0.89
C PRO A 133 -23.18 1.69 0.00
N GLN A 134 -23.55 1.86 -1.27
CA GLN A 134 -23.73 0.78 -2.25
C GLN A 134 -22.61 0.71 -3.30
N ALA A 135 -21.69 1.69 -3.34
CA ALA A 135 -20.64 1.82 -4.36
C ALA A 135 -19.26 2.03 -3.69
N GLY A 136 -18.59 0.91 -3.38
CA GLY A 136 -17.22 0.90 -2.88
C GLY A 136 -16.24 0.42 -3.97
N SER A 137 -16.04 -0.90 -4.10
CA SER A 137 -15.18 -1.47 -5.15
C SER A 137 -15.70 -1.21 -6.57
N ASP A 138 -17.01 -1.11 -6.75
CA ASP A 138 -17.66 -0.72 -8.00
C ASP A 138 -18.14 0.75 -7.92
N LEU A 139 -17.26 1.68 -8.25
CA LEU A 139 -17.58 3.10 -8.27
C LEU A 139 -18.61 3.45 -9.38
N ALA A 140 -18.77 2.63 -10.41
CA ALA A 140 -19.76 2.88 -11.45
C ALA A 140 -21.20 2.75 -10.95
N ALA A 141 -21.41 2.04 -9.82
CA ALA A 141 -22.72 1.90 -9.17
C ALA A 141 -23.10 3.11 -8.29
N MET A 142 -22.40 4.25 -8.39
CA MET A 142 -22.71 5.45 -7.62
C MET A 142 -24.11 5.99 -7.90
N SER A 143 -24.71 6.65 -6.91
CA SER A 143 -26.03 7.25 -6.99
C SER A 143 -26.09 8.75 -6.74
N THR A 144 -25.00 9.35 -6.20
CA THR A 144 -24.89 10.80 -6.04
C THR A 144 -25.00 11.49 -7.39
N LYS A 145 -25.92 12.43 -7.55
CA LYS A 145 -26.22 13.11 -8.81
C LYS A 145 -25.75 14.55 -8.79
N ALA A 146 -25.30 15.03 -9.93
CA ALA A 146 -25.04 16.42 -10.22
C ALA A 146 -25.97 16.88 -11.33
N VAL A 147 -26.99 17.69 -10.98
CA VAL A 147 -28.00 18.20 -11.91
C VAL A 147 -27.57 19.59 -12.38
N PRO A 148 -27.38 19.82 -13.70
CA PRO A 148 -26.91 21.10 -14.20
C PRO A 148 -27.95 22.21 -14.01
N VAL A 149 -27.46 23.39 -13.61
CA VAL A 149 -28.22 24.65 -13.61
C VAL A 149 -27.91 25.38 -14.91
N GLN A 150 -28.94 25.78 -15.63
CA GLN A 150 -28.80 26.47 -16.92
C GLN A 150 -29.33 27.89 -16.84
N GLU A 151 -28.54 28.85 -17.30
CA GLU A 151 -28.93 30.24 -17.52
C GLU A 151 -28.58 30.65 -18.94
N ASN A 152 -29.53 31.22 -19.65
CA ASN A 152 -29.35 31.66 -21.04
C ASN A 152 -28.80 30.61 -21.99
N GLY A 153 -29.14 29.30 -21.74
CA GLY A 153 -28.68 28.19 -22.56
C GLY A 153 -27.26 27.67 -22.26
N SER A 154 -26.61 28.21 -21.23
CA SER A 154 -25.30 27.77 -20.76
C SER A 154 -25.40 27.18 -19.35
N VAL A 155 -24.61 26.15 -19.06
CA VAL A 155 -24.49 25.59 -17.70
C VAL A 155 -23.68 26.55 -16.84
N THR A 156 -24.26 27.02 -15.73
CA THR A 156 -23.64 27.93 -14.78
C THR A 156 -23.19 27.24 -13.49
N GLY A 157 -23.70 26.03 -13.23
CA GLY A 157 -23.35 25.25 -12.05
C GLY A 157 -24.10 23.93 -12.02
N TYR A 158 -24.01 23.28 -10.86
CA TYR A 158 -24.68 22.00 -10.60
C TYR A 158 -25.27 22.00 -9.21
N HIS A 159 -26.44 21.37 -9.05
CA HIS A 159 -26.97 20.96 -7.76
C HIS A 159 -26.57 19.51 -7.51
N ILE A 160 -25.80 19.27 -6.44
CA ILE A 160 -25.31 17.94 -6.09
C ILE A 160 -26.14 17.40 -4.92
N SER A 161 -26.72 16.20 -5.12
CA SER A 161 -27.50 15.50 -4.09
C SER A 161 -27.10 14.03 -3.99
N GLY A 162 -26.86 13.57 -2.76
CA GLY A 162 -26.47 12.19 -2.48
C GLY A 162 -25.80 12.02 -1.12
N ARG A 163 -25.19 10.84 -0.94
CA ARG A 163 -24.51 10.47 0.31
C ARG A 163 -23.17 9.79 0.01
N LYS A 164 -22.12 10.25 0.69
CA LYS A 164 -20.83 9.58 0.70
C LYS A 164 -20.61 8.88 2.05
N GLN A 165 -19.86 7.77 2.04
CA GLN A 165 -19.68 6.93 3.21
C GLN A 165 -18.19 6.64 3.44
N TRP A 166 -17.81 6.57 4.73
CA TRP A 166 -16.44 6.26 5.19
C TRP A 166 -15.37 7.21 4.64
N ILE A 167 -15.67 8.49 4.58
CA ILE A 167 -14.78 9.50 4.03
C ILE A 167 -13.74 9.92 5.07
N SER A 168 -12.47 9.62 4.81
CA SER A 168 -11.35 10.11 5.63
C SER A 168 -11.31 11.63 5.58
N ASN A 169 -11.09 12.27 6.73
CA ASN A 169 -11.23 13.70 6.97
C ASN A 169 -12.64 14.25 6.69
N GLY A 170 -13.66 13.42 6.46
CA GLY A 170 -15.00 13.87 6.06
C GLY A 170 -15.63 14.88 7.01
N GLY A 171 -15.41 14.78 8.32
CA GLY A 171 -15.94 15.71 9.31
C GLY A 171 -15.05 16.92 9.60
N VAL A 172 -13.79 16.95 9.08
CA VAL A 172 -12.78 17.97 9.44
C VAL A 172 -12.16 18.68 8.24
N ALA A 173 -12.32 18.17 7.02
CA ALA A 173 -11.73 18.75 5.82
C ALA A 173 -12.27 20.16 5.52
N ASP A 174 -11.43 21.00 4.93
CA ASP A 174 -11.77 22.32 4.43
C ASP A 174 -12.29 22.26 3.00
N LEU A 175 -11.77 21.31 2.21
CA LEU A 175 -12.14 21.06 0.82
C LEU A 175 -12.46 19.58 0.61
N TYR A 176 -13.44 19.34 -0.26
CA TYR A 176 -13.86 17.99 -0.66
C TYR A 176 -13.79 17.87 -2.17
N THR A 177 -13.21 16.80 -2.68
CA THR A 177 -13.44 16.36 -4.07
C THR A 177 -14.53 15.31 -4.08
N ILE A 178 -15.66 15.63 -4.69
CA ILE A 178 -16.86 14.80 -4.71
C ILE A 178 -17.07 14.21 -6.10
N LEU A 179 -17.14 12.89 -6.19
CA LEU A 179 -17.51 12.17 -7.41
C LEU A 179 -19.03 12.08 -7.50
N ALA A 180 -19.63 12.63 -8.56
CA ALA A 180 -21.07 12.60 -8.78
C ALA A 180 -21.41 12.29 -10.25
N LEU A 181 -22.61 11.78 -10.48
CA LEU A 181 -23.12 11.44 -11.80
C LEU A 181 -23.75 12.69 -12.44
N ALA A 182 -23.03 13.33 -13.34
CA ALA A 182 -23.51 14.40 -14.22
C ALA A 182 -24.15 13.80 -15.50
N PRO A 183 -24.88 14.56 -16.33
CA PRO A 183 -25.45 14.05 -17.58
C PRO A 183 -24.45 13.38 -18.53
N GLY A 184 -23.21 13.90 -18.62
CA GLY A 184 -22.12 13.32 -19.40
C GLY A 184 -21.44 12.11 -18.75
N GLY A 185 -21.79 11.76 -17.51
CA GLY A 185 -21.23 10.64 -16.75
C GLY A 185 -20.57 11.05 -15.43
N PRO A 186 -19.91 10.09 -14.76
CA PRO A 186 -19.20 10.35 -13.50
C PRO A 186 -18.19 11.50 -13.64
N SER A 187 -18.26 12.47 -12.72
CA SER A 187 -17.49 13.73 -12.80
C SER A 187 -17.07 14.15 -11.40
N TRP A 188 -15.90 14.76 -11.25
CA TRP A 188 -15.40 15.29 -10.01
C TRP A 188 -15.72 16.77 -9.83
N PHE A 189 -16.08 17.14 -8.62
CA PHE A 189 -16.41 18.53 -8.23
C PHE A 189 -15.64 18.91 -6.98
N VAL A 190 -15.16 20.15 -6.92
CA VAL A 190 -14.60 20.71 -5.68
C VAL A 190 -15.72 21.38 -4.89
N VAL A 191 -15.90 20.94 -3.65
CA VAL A 191 -16.88 21.52 -2.71
C VAL A 191 -16.14 22.04 -1.48
N GLU A 192 -16.45 23.26 -1.06
CA GLU A 192 -15.84 23.87 0.14
C GLU A 192 -16.65 23.54 1.39
N ARG A 193 -15.96 23.46 2.53
CA ARG A 193 -16.62 23.39 3.85
C ARG A 193 -17.57 24.55 4.03
N GLY A 194 -18.75 24.29 4.58
CA GLY A 194 -19.76 25.31 4.81
C GLY A 194 -20.63 25.63 3.58
N ALA A 195 -20.45 24.95 2.45
CA ALA A 195 -21.40 25.04 1.34
C ALA A 195 -22.82 24.69 1.83
N GLU A 196 -23.82 25.50 1.45
CA GLU A 196 -25.22 25.25 1.84
C GLU A 196 -25.66 23.88 1.34
N GLY A 197 -26.31 23.08 2.19
CA GLY A 197 -26.72 21.71 1.88
C GLY A 197 -25.65 20.65 2.12
N LEU A 198 -24.38 21.01 2.38
CA LEU A 198 -23.35 20.07 2.79
C LEU A 198 -23.35 19.87 4.30
N SER A 199 -23.49 18.62 4.74
CA SER A 199 -23.34 18.25 6.14
C SER A 199 -22.57 16.92 6.27
N TYR A 200 -22.12 16.62 7.49
CA TYR A 200 -21.37 15.38 7.78
C TYR A 200 -21.87 14.73 9.05
N GLY A 201 -21.76 13.40 9.07
CA GLY A 201 -22.17 12.59 10.21
C GLY A 201 -21.19 12.67 11.38
N LYS A 202 -21.56 12.03 12.48
CA LYS A 202 -20.63 11.73 13.57
C LYS A 202 -19.47 10.88 13.04
N GLY A 203 -18.28 11.03 13.62
CA GLY A 203 -17.15 10.13 13.36
C GLY A 203 -17.52 8.65 13.57
N GLU A 204 -17.07 7.81 12.66
CA GLU A 204 -17.31 6.36 12.72
C GLU A 204 -16.53 5.75 13.89
N ASP A 205 -17.17 4.91 14.70
CA ASP A 205 -16.51 4.10 15.74
C ASP A 205 -15.82 2.90 15.07
N LYS A 206 -14.52 3.05 14.85
CA LYS A 206 -13.72 2.12 14.02
C LYS A 206 -12.99 1.08 14.86
N HIS A 207 -12.69 -0.05 14.22
CA HIS A 207 -11.85 -1.11 14.78
C HIS A 207 -10.43 -0.63 15.10
N GLY A 208 -9.82 0.15 14.21
CA GLY A 208 -8.49 0.76 14.31
C GLY A 208 -8.45 2.12 13.63
N ILE A 209 -7.25 2.69 13.47
CA ILE A 209 -7.03 4.07 12.97
C ILE A 209 -7.94 5.10 13.64
N ARG A 210 -8.13 4.96 14.97
CA ARG A 210 -9.09 5.75 15.73
C ARG A 210 -8.69 7.23 15.82
N ALA A 211 -7.39 7.52 15.70
CA ALA A 211 -6.86 8.88 15.59
C ALA A 211 -7.14 9.56 14.22
N SER A 212 -7.75 8.86 13.25
CA SER A 212 -8.14 9.46 11.96
C SER A 212 -9.63 9.78 11.98
N ASN A 213 -10.01 10.96 11.51
CA ASN A 213 -11.42 11.29 11.30
C ASN A 213 -11.96 10.53 10.09
N THR A 214 -13.11 9.89 10.24
CA THR A 214 -13.83 9.23 9.15
C THR A 214 -15.31 9.49 9.34
N ALA A 215 -16.00 10.05 8.34
CA ALA A 215 -17.42 10.38 8.47
C ALA A 215 -18.18 10.16 7.16
N ALA A 216 -19.51 10.00 7.27
CA ALA A 216 -20.40 10.13 6.12
C ALA A 216 -20.58 11.58 5.73
N LEU A 217 -20.76 11.86 4.43
CA LEU A 217 -21.15 13.17 3.90
C LEU A 217 -22.56 13.09 3.34
N PHE A 218 -23.34 14.13 3.61
CA PHE A 218 -24.69 14.32 3.08
C PHE A 218 -24.68 15.58 2.21
N LEU A 219 -25.14 15.43 0.98
CA LEU A 219 -25.29 16.51 0.01
C LEU A 219 -26.77 16.65 -0.29
N GLU A 220 -27.36 17.76 0.15
CA GLU A 220 -28.79 18.08 -0.02
C GLU A 220 -28.89 19.33 -0.89
N ASP A 221 -28.94 19.13 -2.21
CA ASP A 221 -29.06 20.19 -3.21
C ASP A 221 -27.91 21.21 -3.17
N VAL A 222 -26.68 20.74 -2.93
CA VAL A 222 -25.48 21.59 -2.82
C VAL A 222 -25.18 22.23 -4.15
N TYR A 223 -25.28 23.59 -4.21
CA TYR A 223 -24.91 24.33 -5.42
C TYR A 223 -23.38 24.41 -5.58
N VAL A 224 -22.89 24.01 -6.74
CA VAL A 224 -21.47 24.06 -7.12
C VAL A 224 -21.33 24.79 -8.46
N PRO A 225 -20.62 25.93 -8.52
CA PRO A 225 -20.37 26.66 -9.76
C PRO A 225 -19.64 25.81 -10.81
N VAL A 226 -19.89 26.06 -12.10
CA VAL A 226 -19.34 25.24 -13.21
C VAL A 226 -17.81 25.21 -13.21
N GLU A 227 -17.15 26.25 -12.75
CA GLU A 227 -15.69 26.37 -12.66
C GLU A 227 -15.09 25.36 -11.68
N ARG A 228 -15.91 24.75 -10.83
CA ARG A 228 -15.50 23.70 -9.86
C ARG A 228 -15.69 22.28 -10.38
N LEU A 229 -16.22 22.11 -11.61
CA LEU A 229 -16.17 20.85 -12.33
C LEU A 229 -14.70 20.59 -12.74
N ILE A 230 -14.08 19.56 -12.18
CA ILE A 230 -12.65 19.30 -12.42
C ILE A 230 -12.42 18.92 -13.88
N GLY A 231 -11.52 19.67 -14.53
CA GLY A 231 -11.21 19.54 -15.95
C GLY A 231 -12.21 20.21 -16.89
N GLY A 232 -13.32 20.78 -16.38
CA GLY A 232 -14.32 21.49 -17.17
C GLY A 232 -15.16 20.63 -18.09
N VAL A 233 -14.99 19.28 -18.07
CA VAL A 233 -15.69 18.33 -18.94
C VAL A 233 -16.29 17.20 -18.11
N GLU A 234 -17.60 16.97 -18.30
CA GLU A 234 -18.29 15.85 -17.63
C GLU A 234 -17.82 14.48 -18.13
N GLY A 235 -18.01 13.45 -17.32
CA GLY A 235 -17.80 12.05 -17.70
C GLY A 235 -16.34 11.56 -17.60
N GLN A 236 -15.39 12.39 -17.13
CA GLN A 236 -13.98 12.01 -17.00
C GLN A 236 -13.64 11.39 -15.64
N GLY A 237 -14.58 11.38 -14.70
CA GLY A 237 -14.31 11.08 -13.29
C GLY A 237 -13.75 9.69 -13.01
N LEU A 238 -14.22 8.63 -13.70
CA LEU A 238 -13.69 7.27 -13.52
C LEU A 238 -12.28 7.11 -14.11
N ALA A 239 -11.99 7.73 -15.25
CA ALA A 239 -10.66 7.70 -15.83
C ALA A 239 -9.65 8.44 -14.94
N GLN A 240 -10.05 9.60 -14.40
CA GLN A 240 -9.25 10.35 -13.44
C GLN A 240 -9.01 9.55 -12.15
N ALA A 241 -10.04 8.90 -11.58
CA ALA A 241 -9.89 8.02 -10.41
C ALA A 241 -8.92 6.85 -10.70
N GLN A 242 -9.00 6.26 -11.88
CA GLN A 242 -8.11 5.17 -12.27
C GLN A 242 -6.65 5.62 -12.39
N ALA A 243 -6.40 6.83 -12.89
CA ALA A 243 -5.06 7.40 -12.96
C ALA A 243 -4.45 7.67 -11.57
N VAL A 244 -5.29 8.07 -10.61
CA VAL A 244 -4.90 8.25 -9.18
C VAL A 244 -4.43 6.93 -8.57
N PHE A 245 -5.17 5.83 -8.77
CA PHE A 245 -4.88 4.54 -8.14
C PHE A 245 -3.50 3.94 -8.49
N GLY A 246 -2.88 4.36 -9.58
CA GLY A 246 -1.58 3.83 -10.00
C GLY A 246 -0.49 4.03 -8.94
N TYR A 247 -0.46 5.20 -8.29
CA TYR A 247 0.59 5.53 -7.33
C TYR A 247 0.09 5.61 -5.86
N THR A 248 -1.18 5.90 -5.61
CA THR A 248 -1.73 5.88 -4.23
C THR A 248 -1.67 4.49 -3.60
N ARG A 249 -1.67 3.42 -4.41
CA ARG A 249 -1.43 2.05 -3.95
C ARG A 249 -0.07 1.87 -3.30
N LEU A 250 0.98 2.57 -3.77
CA LEU A 250 2.30 2.53 -3.14
C LEU A 250 2.26 3.13 -1.73
N MET A 251 1.53 4.24 -1.57
CA MET A 251 1.32 4.88 -0.27
C MET A 251 0.65 3.93 0.73
N VAL A 252 -0.42 3.23 0.30
CA VAL A 252 -1.10 2.24 1.15
C VAL A 252 -0.22 1.00 1.39
N GLY A 253 0.58 0.58 0.41
CA GLY A 253 1.62 -0.42 0.59
C GLY A 253 2.63 0.00 1.67
N ALA A 254 3.09 1.25 1.63
CA ALA A 254 3.96 1.84 2.64
C ALA A 254 3.35 1.87 4.04
N PHE A 255 2.03 2.07 4.15
CA PHE A 255 1.31 1.96 5.42
C PHE A 255 1.38 0.55 6.02
N GLY A 256 1.08 -0.46 5.22
CA GLY A 256 1.20 -1.86 5.64
C GLY A 256 2.62 -2.22 6.05
N LEU A 257 3.60 -1.74 5.27
CA LEU A 257 5.02 -1.96 5.52
C LEU A 257 5.49 -1.30 6.81
N GLY A 258 5.22 0.00 7.01
CA GLY A 258 5.66 0.77 8.17
C GLY A 258 5.06 0.24 9.47
N ALA A 259 3.74 0.03 9.50
CA ALA A 259 3.06 -0.54 10.67
C ALA A 259 3.53 -1.99 10.96
N GLY A 260 3.72 -2.81 9.92
CA GLY A 260 4.21 -4.18 10.05
C GLY A 260 5.62 -4.25 10.62
N TRP A 261 6.52 -3.41 10.13
CA TRP A 261 7.88 -3.31 10.67
C TRP A 261 7.91 -2.81 12.10
N GLU A 262 7.09 -1.83 12.46
CA GLU A 262 7.05 -1.34 13.83
C GLU A 262 6.54 -2.41 14.80
N ALA A 263 5.49 -3.15 14.43
CA ALA A 263 5.04 -4.30 15.22
C ALA A 263 6.16 -5.34 15.39
N LEU A 264 6.88 -5.65 14.31
CA LEU A 264 7.97 -6.63 14.34
C LEU A 264 9.16 -6.15 15.19
N ARG A 265 9.55 -4.86 15.09
CA ARG A 265 10.60 -4.26 15.92
C ARG A 265 10.28 -4.39 17.42
N ARG A 266 9.02 -4.12 17.79
CA ARG A 266 8.56 -4.28 19.19
C ARG A 266 8.64 -5.73 19.64
N ALA A 267 8.28 -6.68 18.77
CA ALA A 267 8.41 -8.10 19.07
C ALA A 267 9.87 -8.54 19.22
N ILE A 268 10.78 -8.03 18.39
CA ILE A 268 12.23 -8.31 18.50
C ILE A 268 12.77 -7.76 19.82
N ARG A 269 12.51 -6.49 20.16
CA ARG A 269 12.95 -5.89 21.43
C ARG A 269 12.43 -6.67 22.63
N TYR A 270 11.14 -6.97 22.68
CA TYR A 270 10.55 -7.78 23.74
C TYR A 270 11.23 -9.15 23.86
N SER A 271 11.64 -9.76 22.76
CA SER A 271 12.28 -11.07 22.75
C SER A 271 13.66 -11.09 23.44
N HIS A 272 14.35 -9.95 23.48
CA HIS A 272 15.62 -9.82 24.22
C HIS A 272 15.43 -9.73 25.73
N GLU A 273 14.34 -9.14 26.17
CA GLU A 273 14.05 -8.90 27.58
C GLU A 273 13.34 -10.10 28.23
N ARG A 274 12.51 -10.81 27.47
CA ARG A 274 11.69 -11.91 27.99
C ARG A 274 12.48 -13.19 28.13
N ILE A 275 12.74 -13.58 29.37
CA ILE A 275 13.37 -14.87 29.72
C ILE A 275 12.30 -15.94 29.85
N GLN A 276 12.48 -17.07 29.16
CA GLN A 276 11.66 -18.27 29.33
C GLN A 276 12.52 -19.52 29.15
N GLY A 277 12.36 -20.48 30.08
CA GLY A 277 13.18 -21.70 30.08
C GLY A 277 14.68 -21.40 30.14
N GLY A 278 15.07 -20.40 30.95
CA GLY A 278 16.46 -20.07 31.27
C GLY A 278 17.21 -19.22 30.22
N ALA A 279 16.57 -18.79 29.14
CA ALA A 279 17.20 -17.95 28.12
C ALA A 279 16.20 -16.96 27.49
N PRO A 280 16.68 -15.85 26.86
CA PRO A 280 15.84 -14.91 26.13
C PRO A 280 15.09 -15.59 24.98
N LEU A 281 13.90 -15.08 24.65
CA LEU A 281 13.13 -15.58 23.49
C LEU A 281 13.87 -15.37 22.17
N SER A 282 14.71 -14.34 22.06
CA SER A 282 15.56 -14.07 20.90
C SER A 282 16.53 -15.20 20.53
N GLU A 283 16.86 -16.06 21.50
CA GLU A 283 17.69 -17.24 21.30
C GLU A 283 16.89 -18.50 20.94
N LYS A 284 15.57 -18.47 21.06
CA LYS A 284 14.70 -19.63 20.84
C LYS A 284 14.32 -19.75 19.36
N GLN A 285 14.85 -20.75 18.65
CA GLN A 285 14.52 -20.99 17.24
C GLN A 285 13.02 -21.17 17.00
N GLY A 286 12.33 -21.94 17.85
CA GLY A 286 10.88 -22.15 17.71
C GLY A 286 10.06 -20.86 17.80
N TYR A 287 10.58 -19.84 18.45
CA TYR A 287 10.00 -18.51 18.52
C TYR A 287 10.41 -17.65 17.32
N THR A 288 11.72 -17.46 17.12
CA THR A 288 12.23 -16.52 16.11
C THR A 288 11.96 -16.96 14.68
N HIS A 289 12.07 -18.27 14.40
CA HIS A 289 11.85 -18.83 13.06
C HIS A 289 10.38 -18.96 12.70
N LYS A 290 9.48 -18.90 13.67
CA LYS A 290 8.04 -18.87 13.42
C LYS A 290 7.49 -17.46 13.33
N LEU A 291 7.89 -16.56 14.25
CA LEU A 291 7.21 -15.28 14.47
C LEU A 291 8.00 -14.06 13.95
N ILE A 292 9.33 -14.15 13.82
CA ILE A 292 10.18 -13.00 13.49
C ILE A 292 10.73 -13.09 12.06
N VAL A 293 11.59 -14.07 11.77
CA VAL A 293 12.36 -14.14 10.52
C VAL A 293 11.48 -14.22 9.27
N PRO A 294 10.41 -15.03 9.22
CA PRO A 294 9.55 -15.09 8.03
C PRO A 294 8.82 -13.78 7.75
N ASN A 295 8.49 -13.01 8.79
CA ASN A 295 7.88 -11.71 8.65
C ASN A 295 8.86 -10.68 8.11
N ALA A 296 10.10 -10.64 8.63
CA ALA A 296 11.15 -9.78 8.09
C ALA A 296 11.41 -10.07 6.59
N ALA A 297 11.49 -11.33 6.19
CA ALA A 297 11.70 -11.70 4.79
C ALA A 297 10.59 -11.21 3.86
N ARG A 298 9.31 -11.32 4.28
CA ARG A 298 8.18 -10.84 3.48
C ARG A 298 8.10 -9.32 3.42
N LEU A 299 8.36 -8.64 4.55
CA LEU A 299 8.34 -7.18 4.61
C LEU A 299 9.45 -6.59 3.76
N GLU A 300 10.67 -7.16 3.77
CA GLU A 300 11.77 -6.68 2.93
C GLU A 300 11.55 -6.96 1.44
N ALA A 301 10.94 -8.08 1.09
CA ALA A 301 10.54 -8.35 -0.30
C ALA A 301 9.49 -7.33 -0.79
N ALA A 302 8.51 -7.01 0.05
CA ALA A 302 7.50 -6.00 -0.25
C ALA A 302 8.11 -4.60 -0.36
N ARG A 303 9.03 -4.22 0.56
CA ARG A 303 9.78 -2.97 0.53
C ARG A 303 10.51 -2.80 -0.80
N THR A 304 11.34 -3.79 -1.15
CA THR A 304 12.14 -3.76 -2.37
C THR A 304 11.27 -3.61 -3.62
N TYR A 305 10.09 -4.23 -3.61
CA TYR A 305 9.14 -4.10 -4.72
C TYR A 305 8.50 -2.71 -4.79
N ILE A 306 8.13 -2.11 -3.65
CA ILE A 306 7.62 -0.73 -3.59
C ILE A 306 8.67 0.24 -4.13
N GLU A 307 9.92 0.14 -3.66
CA GLU A 307 11.03 0.98 -4.08
C GLU A 307 11.28 0.89 -5.59
N TRP A 308 11.27 -0.33 -6.12
CA TRP A 308 11.41 -0.57 -7.55
C TRP A 308 10.30 0.09 -8.39
N VAL A 309 9.04 0.04 -7.92
CA VAL A 309 7.93 0.66 -8.62
C VAL A 309 7.99 2.20 -8.49
N ALA A 310 8.34 2.71 -7.30
CA ALA A 310 8.44 4.15 -7.06
C ALA A 310 9.50 4.81 -7.96
N GLU A 311 10.69 4.22 -8.07
CA GLU A 311 11.76 4.70 -8.95
C GLU A 311 11.35 4.72 -10.43
N ARG A 312 10.62 3.70 -10.88
CA ARG A 312 10.09 3.65 -12.25
C ARG A 312 9.06 4.75 -12.51
N LEU A 313 8.16 5.02 -11.54
CA LEU A 313 7.23 6.13 -11.63
C LEU A 313 7.96 7.48 -11.69
N ASP A 314 8.99 7.68 -10.88
CA ASP A 314 9.78 8.91 -10.85
C ASP A 314 10.63 9.08 -12.13
N SER A 315 11.01 7.98 -12.79
CA SER A 315 11.62 8.02 -14.12
C SER A 315 10.63 8.32 -15.26
N GLY A 316 9.34 8.48 -14.95
CA GLY A 316 8.28 8.79 -15.92
C GLY A 316 7.68 7.59 -16.62
N GLU A 317 7.92 6.37 -16.14
CA GLU A 317 7.29 5.17 -16.70
C GLU A 317 5.79 5.14 -16.39
N GLU A 318 4.99 4.90 -17.41
CA GLU A 318 3.53 4.83 -17.32
C GLU A 318 3.05 3.37 -17.31
N GLY A 319 1.80 3.16 -16.90
CA GLY A 319 1.15 1.83 -17.02
C GLY A 319 1.49 0.86 -15.88
N LEU A 320 2.01 1.34 -14.74
CA LEU A 320 2.44 0.53 -13.60
C LEU A 320 1.30 0.14 -12.63
N GLN A 321 0.04 0.09 -13.10
CA GLN A 321 -1.11 -0.24 -12.24
C GLN A 321 -1.04 -1.65 -11.65
N THR A 322 -0.50 -2.61 -12.41
CA THR A 322 -0.34 -3.99 -11.95
C THR A 322 0.75 -4.09 -10.90
N GLU A 323 1.88 -3.44 -11.15
CA GLU A 323 2.99 -3.36 -10.20
C GLU A 323 2.57 -2.66 -8.90
N GLY A 324 1.83 -1.56 -9.00
CA GLY A 324 1.23 -0.91 -7.84
C GLY A 324 0.27 -1.82 -7.06
N ALA A 325 -0.50 -2.69 -7.76
CA ALA A 325 -1.36 -3.67 -7.12
C ALA A 325 -0.56 -4.78 -6.41
N VAL A 326 0.52 -5.28 -7.01
CA VAL A 326 1.44 -6.25 -6.38
C VAL A 326 2.08 -5.65 -5.14
N ALA A 327 2.62 -4.43 -5.24
CA ALA A 327 3.24 -3.71 -4.13
C ALA A 327 2.27 -3.56 -2.95
N LYS A 328 1.06 -3.06 -3.21
CA LYS A 328 0.01 -2.88 -2.19
C LYS A 328 -0.37 -4.20 -1.55
N TYR A 329 -0.69 -5.22 -2.35
CA TYR A 329 -1.11 -6.53 -1.87
C TYR A 329 -0.07 -7.15 -0.94
N MET A 330 1.17 -7.29 -1.42
CA MET A 330 2.23 -7.94 -0.65
C MET A 330 2.58 -7.18 0.63
N ALA A 331 2.65 -5.86 0.58
CA ALA A 331 3.01 -5.06 1.75
C ALA A 331 1.90 -5.06 2.82
N THR A 332 0.63 -4.92 2.41
CA THR A 332 -0.48 -4.87 3.38
C THR A 332 -0.76 -6.23 4.01
N GLU A 333 -0.74 -7.32 3.23
CA GLU A 333 -0.89 -8.68 3.77
C GLU A 333 0.29 -9.06 4.68
N SER A 334 1.52 -8.70 4.29
CA SER A 334 2.71 -8.94 5.11
C SER A 334 2.70 -8.12 6.40
N GLY A 335 2.28 -6.86 6.33
CA GLY A 335 2.14 -5.99 7.50
C GLY A 335 1.09 -6.51 8.49
N ASN A 336 -0.07 -6.94 7.99
CA ASN A 336 -1.11 -7.56 8.81
C ASN A 336 -0.63 -8.83 9.49
N LYS A 337 0.11 -9.68 8.75
CA LYS A 337 0.67 -10.92 9.32
C LYS A 337 1.75 -10.64 10.35
N ALA A 338 2.62 -9.67 10.09
CA ALA A 338 3.66 -9.27 11.05
C ALA A 338 3.07 -8.73 12.35
N ALA A 339 2.03 -7.90 12.27
CA ALA A 339 1.33 -7.38 13.43
C ALA A 339 0.60 -8.48 14.22
N GLU A 340 -0.01 -9.47 13.54
CA GLU A 340 -0.62 -10.64 14.17
C GLU A 340 0.43 -11.46 14.92
N ASP A 341 1.56 -11.74 14.27
CA ASP A 341 2.65 -12.48 14.87
C ASP A 341 3.34 -11.71 16.01
N ALA A 342 3.32 -10.38 15.98
CA ALA A 342 3.81 -9.56 17.08
C ALA A 342 2.93 -9.67 18.33
N ILE A 343 1.60 -9.70 18.18
CA ILE A 343 0.69 -10.03 19.31
C ILE A 343 1.06 -11.40 19.89
N GLN A 344 1.18 -12.41 19.03
CA GLN A 344 1.55 -13.76 19.47
C GLN A 344 2.92 -13.78 20.15
N ALA A 345 3.87 -13.00 19.65
CA ALA A 345 5.23 -12.91 20.18
C ALA A 345 5.28 -12.32 21.59
N LEU A 346 4.46 -11.32 21.88
CA LEU A 346 4.35 -10.73 23.22
C LEU A 346 3.46 -11.56 24.16
N GLY A 347 2.71 -12.53 23.65
CA GLY A 347 1.80 -13.36 24.45
C GLY A 347 0.71 -12.54 25.13
N GLY A 348 0.44 -12.74 26.42
CA GLY A 348 -0.59 -12.00 27.15
C GLY A 348 -0.40 -10.48 27.09
N TYR A 349 0.82 -9.99 27.10
CA TYR A 349 1.12 -8.56 26.96
C TYR A 349 0.70 -8.01 25.59
N GLY A 350 0.89 -8.78 24.52
CA GLY A 350 0.46 -8.37 23.17
C GLY A 350 -1.05 -8.29 23.00
N TYR A 351 -1.82 -8.90 23.89
CA TYR A 351 -3.28 -8.95 23.84
C TYR A 351 -3.95 -7.82 24.64
N THR A 352 -3.20 -7.08 25.45
CA THR A 352 -3.73 -6.00 26.27
C THR A 352 -3.52 -4.64 25.62
N LYS A 353 -4.48 -3.72 25.82
CA LYS A 353 -4.48 -2.38 25.22
C LYS A 353 -3.39 -1.43 25.76
N GLU A 354 -2.63 -1.87 26.77
CA GLU A 354 -1.47 -1.14 27.29
C GLU A 354 -0.25 -1.20 26.37
N TYR A 355 -0.24 -2.15 25.40
CA TYR A 355 0.87 -2.39 24.49
C TYR A 355 0.52 -2.03 23.06
N MET A 356 1.39 -1.25 22.43
CA MET A 356 1.19 -0.73 21.08
C MET A 356 0.93 -1.79 20.00
N VAL A 357 1.42 -3.02 20.16
CA VAL A 357 1.24 -4.07 19.15
C VAL A 357 -0.23 -4.43 18.94
N GLU A 358 -1.06 -4.34 19.98
CA GLU A 358 -2.51 -4.54 19.90
C GLU A 358 -3.15 -3.46 19.04
N LYS A 359 -2.82 -2.19 19.31
CA LYS A 359 -3.28 -1.04 18.52
C LYS A 359 -2.80 -1.13 17.07
N ILE A 360 -1.50 -1.39 16.85
CA ILE A 360 -0.94 -1.53 15.49
C ILE A 360 -1.67 -2.62 14.70
N LYS A 361 -2.02 -3.75 15.34
CA LYS A 361 -2.78 -4.82 14.67
C LYS A 361 -4.17 -4.35 14.23
N ARG A 362 -4.87 -3.61 15.07
CA ARG A 362 -6.18 -3.06 14.71
C ARG A 362 -6.05 -2.03 13.58
N ASP A 363 -5.06 -1.16 13.67
CA ASP A 363 -4.82 -0.10 12.69
C ASP A 363 -4.46 -0.66 11.32
N VAL A 364 -3.51 -1.58 11.24
CA VAL A 364 -3.02 -2.11 9.96
C VAL A 364 -4.08 -2.93 9.21
N ARG A 365 -5.13 -3.40 9.91
CA ARG A 365 -6.19 -4.22 9.27
C ARG A 365 -6.86 -3.49 8.11
N ILE A 366 -7.06 -2.18 8.21
CA ILE A 366 -7.75 -1.40 7.18
C ILE A 366 -6.99 -1.37 5.86
N THR A 367 -5.66 -1.52 5.89
CA THR A 367 -4.82 -1.43 4.69
C THR A 367 -5.13 -2.51 3.65
N CYS A 368 -5.70 -3.65 4.07
CA CYS A 368 -6.20 -4.70 3.18
C CYS A 368 -7.61 -4.41 2.62
N ILE A 369 -8.26 -3.32 3.03
CA ILE A 369 -9.66 -3.01 2.69
C ILE A 369 -9.77 -1.78 1.81
N TYR A 370 -9.25 -0.62 2.26
CA TYR A 370 -9.37 0.63 1.50
C TYR A 370 -8.39 0.71 0.33
N GLU A 371 -8.61 1.64 -0.60
CA GLU A 371 -7.83 1.82 -1.85
C GLU A 371 -7.74 0.54 -2.68
N GLY A 372 -8.85 -0.22 -2.69
CA GLY A 372 -9.00 -1.53 -3.31
C GLY A 372 -8.67 -2.66 -2.35
N THR A 373 -9.66 -3.54 -2.10
CA THR A 373 -9.48 -4.70 -1.21
C THR A 373 -8.39 -5.63 -1.73
N SER A 374 -7.87 -6.50 -0.85
CA SER A 374 -6.91 -7.55 -1.27
C SER A 374 -7.44 -8.37 -2.44
N GLU A 375 -8.73 -8.69 -2.46
CA GLU A 375 -9.39 -9.44 -3.55
C GLU A 375 -9.43 -8.65 -4.87
N ILE A 376 -9.60 -7.32 -4.80
CA ILE A 376 -9.52 -6.45 -5.98
C ILE A 376 -8.07 -6.37 -6.50
N MET A 377 -7.08 -6.37 -5.60
CA MET A 377 -5.67 -6.44 -6.00
C MET A 377 -5.36 -7.78 -6.66
N GLU A 378 -5.73 -8.90 -6.05
CA GLU A 378 -5.58 -10.25 -6.62
C GLU A 378 -6.23 -10.34 -8.02
N TRP A 379 -7.45 -9.83 -8.17
CA TRP A 379 -8.13 -9.80 -9.45
C TRP A 379 -7.39 -8.94 -10.49
N THR A 380 -6.95 -7.73 -10.11
CA THR A 380 -6.22 -6.83 -11.00
C THR A 380 -4.93 -7.47 -11.47
N ILE A 381 -4.13 -8.01 -10.55
CA ILE A 381 -2.86 -8.68 -10.83
C ILE A 381 -3.09 -9.86 -11.80
N ALA A 382 -4.02 -10.75 -11.45
CA ALA A 382 -4.29 -11.92 -12.26
C ALA A 382 -4.81 -11.56 -13.67
N ARG A 383 -5.76 -10.60 -13.77
CA ARG A 383 -6.30 -10.15 -15.06
C ARG A 383 -5.19 -9.63 -15.98
N ASP A 384 -4.36 -8.74 -15.48
CA ASP A 384 -3.38 -8.03 -16.30
C ASP A 384 -2.20 -8.96 -16.66
N ARG A 385 -1.71 -9.76 -15.72
CA ARG A 385 -0.67 -10.76 -16.00
C ARG A 385 -1.16 -11.92 -16.87
N TRP A 386 -2.45 -12.24 -16.76
CA TRP A 386 -3.09 -13.17 -17.70
C TRP A 386 -3.05 -12.62 -19.14
N GLN A 387 -3.38 -11.34 -19.36
CA GLN A 387 -3.24 -10.71 -20.67
C GLN A 387 -1.80 -10.74 -21.17
N GLN A 388 -0.84 -10.49 -20.28
CA GLN A 388 0.58 -10.56 -20.61
C GLN A 388 1.01 -11.97 -21.00
N HIS A 389 0.55 -13.00 -20.25
CA HIS A 389 0.81 -14.41 -20.56
C HIS A 389 0.29 -14.78 -21.94
N LEU A 390 -0.94 -14.38 -22.28
CA LEU A 390 -1.52 -14.65 -23.62
C LEU A 390 -0.75 -13.91 -24.72
N LYS A 391 -0.45 -12.62 -24.53
CA LYS A 391 0.25 -11.79 -25.50
C LYS A 391 1.65 -12.32 -25.82
N THR A 392 2.36 -12.85 -24.85
CA THR A 392 3.71 -13.40 -25.00
C THR A 392 3.74 -14.90 -25.24
N GLN A 393 2.59 -15.54 -25.40
CA GLN A 393 2.48 -17.01 -25.57
C GLN A 393 3.22 -17.78 -24.47
N GLY A 394 3.17 -17.27 -23.22
CA GLY A 394 3.81 -17.88 -22.05
C GLY A 394 5.29 -17.53 -21.85
N ALA A 395 5.91 -16.71 -22.72
CA ALA A 395 7.32 -16.38 -22.62
C ALA A 395 7.65 -15.46 -21.45
N PHE A 396 6.74 -14.56 -21.05
CA PHE A 396 7.01 -13.49 -20.07
C PHE A 396 7.73 -13.98 -18.79
N TYR A 397 7.19 -14.98 -18.11
CA TYR A 397 7.79 -15.50 -16.87
C TYR A 397 8.99 -16.41 -17.13
N ASN A 398 9.02 -17.13 -18.26
CA ASN A 398 10.17 -17.96 -18.64
C ASN A 398 11.40 -17.10 -18.99
N ASP A 399 11.20 -15.96 -19.68
CA ASP A 399 12.27 -15.01 -19.99
C ASP A 399 12.79 -14.34 -18.70
N TRP A 400 11.89 -14.01 -17.76
CA TRP A 400 12.30 -13.50 -16.46
C TRP A 400 13.09 -14.54 -15.67
N ALA A 401 12.66 -15.82 -15.65
CA ALA A 401 13.40 -16.90 -15.03
C ALA A 401 14.80 -17.07 -15.65
N ALA A 402 14.94 -16.94 -16.97
CA ALA A 402 16.24 -17.03 -17.64
C ALA A 402 17.19 -15.88 -17.21
N ARG A 403 16.67 -14.66 -17.03
CA ARG A 403 17.46 -13.53 -16.48
C ARG A 403 17.92 -13.80 -15.05
N LEU A 404 17.05 -14.37 -14.22
CA LEU A 404 17.38 -14.75 -12.85
C LEU A 404 18.44 -15.85 -12.77
N ASP A 405 18.43 -16.82 -13.69
CA ASP A 405 19.50 -17.83 -13.76
C ASP A 405 20.84 -17.20 -14.17
N ALA A 406 20.83 -16.28 -15.12
CA ALA A 406 22.03 -15.54 -15.51
C ALA A 406 22.58 -14.70 -14.33
N LEU A 407 21.68 -14.08 -13.56
CA LEU A 407 22.05 -13.36 -12.35
C LEU A 407 22.65 -14.30 -11.29
N HIS A 408 22.03 -15.46 -11.06
CA HIS A 408 22.56 -16.45 -10.11
C HIS A 408 23.98 -16.93 -10.48
N ALA A 409 24.29 -17.05 -11.77
CA ALA A 409 25.62 -17.46 -12.21
C ALA A 409 26.72 -16.45 -11.81
N THR A 410 26.38 -15.17 -11.65
CA THR A 410 27.30 -14.10 -11.26
C THR A 410 27.17 -13.69 -9.78
N GLN A 411 25.99 -13.83 -9.21
CA GLN A 411 25.64 -13.47 -7.83
C GLN A 411 24.87 -14.62 -7.15
N PRO A 412 25.53 -15.70 -6.72
CA PRO A 412 24.85 -16.93 -6.27
C PRO A 412 24.10 -16.78 -4.94
N ASP A 413 24.41 -15.76 -4.14
CA ASP A 413 23.91 -15.63 -2.76
C ASP A 413 22.61 -14.86 -2.62
N ASN A 414 22.10 -14.25 -3.70
CA ASN A 414 20.93 -13.37 -3.63
C ASN A 414 19.56 -14.06 -3.83
N GLY A 415 19.54 -15.39 -3.97
CA GLY A 415 18.29 -16.17 -4.09
C GLY A 415 17.65 -16.18 -5.48
N ALA A 416 18.35 -15.70 -6.52
CA ALA A 416 17.80 -15.60 -7.87
C ALA A 416 17.41 -16.97 -8.47
N ASN A 417 18.15 -18.04 -8.16
CA ASN A 417 17.81 -19.41 -8.57
C ASN A 417 16.46 -19.89 -7.98
N TYR A 418 16.12 -19.50 -6.75
CA TYR A 418 14.84 -19.85 -6.13
C TYR A 418 13.69 -19.06 -6.77
N ALA A 419 13.90 -17.78 -7.02
CA ALA A 419 12.94 -16.93 -7.74
C ALA A 419 12.73 -17.43 -9.19
N ALA A 420 13.78 -17.89 -9.87
CA ALA A 420 13.67 -18.49 -11.21
C ALA A 420 12.78 -19.73 -11.22
N LEU A 421 12.88 -20.59 -10.19
CA LEU A 421 11.99 -21.75 -10.04
C LEU A 421 10.54 -21.34 -9.81
N ALA A 422 10.29 -20.30 -8.99
CA ALA A 422 8.96 -19.74 -8.78
C ALA A 422 8.35 -19.22 -10.10
N MET A 423 9.14 -18.50 -10.91
CA MET A 423 8.69 -17.96 -12.20
C MET A 423 8.35 -19.07 -13.21
N ARG A 424 9.17 -20.12 -13.30
CA ARG A 424 8.88 -21.27 -14.17
C ARG A 424 7.64 -22.04 -13.73
N ALA A 425 7.51 -22.28 -12.42
CA ALA A 425 6.32 -22.91 -11.88
C ALA A 425 5.07 -22.09 -12.18
N LEU A 426 5.15 -20.76 -12.05
CA LEU A 426 4.07 -19.86 -12.37
C LEU A 426 3.69 -19.91 -13.86
N ALA A 427 4.68 -19.93 -14.76
CA ALA A 427 4.43 -20.08 -16.21
C ALA A 427 3.66 -21.38 -16.52
N VAL A 428 4.04 -22.50 -15.90
CA VAL A 428 3.35 -23.79 -16.04
C VAL A 428 1.92 -23.73 -15.51
N ILE A 429 1.69 -23.13 -14.33
CA ILE A 429 0.35 -23.01 -13.74
C ILE A 429 -0.55 -22.10 -14.59
N LEU A 430 -0.05 -20.99 -15.09
CA LEU A 430 -0.82 -20.10 -15.98
C LEU A 430 -1.18 -20.80 -17.29
N GLU A 431 -0.25 -21.56 -17.88
CA GLU A 431 -0.55 -22.31 -19.11
C GLU A 431 -1.59 -23.41 -18.83
N ARG A 432 -1.50 -24.10 -17.70
CA ARG A 432 -2.52 -25.06 -17.28
C ARG A 432 -3.87 -24.39 -17.08
N ALA A 433 -3.90 -23.23 -16.41
CA ALA A 433 -5.10 -22.44 -16.24
C ALA A 433 -5.72 -22.00 -17.58
N ARG A 434 -4.90 -21.73 -18.60
CA ARG A 434 -5.35 -21.42 -19.97
C ARG A 434 -6.02 -22.62 -20.62
N LEU A 435 -5.36 -23.78 -20.60
CA LEU A 435 -5.84 -25.01 -21.22
C LEU A 435 -7.18 -25.47 -20.64
N ASP A 436 -7.32 -25.42 -19.33
CA ASP A 436 -8.52 -25.82 -18.60
C ASP A 436 -9.54 -24.71 -18.41
N ARG A 437 -9.29 -23.50 -18.95
CA ARG A 437 -10.17 -22.32 -18.81
C ARG A 437 -10.47 -21.94 -17.36
N LEU A 438 -9.52 -22.13 -16.45
CA LEU A 438 -9.69 -21.94 -15.00
C LEU A 438 -9.94 -20.48 -14.63
N THR A 439 -9.54 -19.51 -15.45
CA THR A 439 -9.78 -18.08 -15.24
C THR A 439 -11.27 -17.70 -15.28
N ARG A 440 -12.16 -18.62 -15.70
CA ARG A 440 -13.61 -18.46 -15.55
C ARG A 440 -14.09 -18.70 -14.11
N ASN A 441 -13.24 -19.34 -13.28
CA ASN A 441 -13.50 -19.53 -11.86
C ASN A 441 -12.84 -18.37 -11.09
N GLN A 442 -13.67 -17.48 -10.53
CA GLN A 442 -13.22 -16.29 -9.82
C GLN A 442 -12.28 -16.63 -8.65
N HIS A 443 -12.54 -17.72 -7.92
CA HIS A 443 -11.69 -18.13 -6.82
C HIS A 443 -10.27 -18.50 -7.29
N VAL A 444 -10.18 -19.30 -8.36
CA VAL A 444 -8.87 -19.65 -8.95
C VAL A 444 -8.16 -18.41 -9.47
N LEU A 445 -8.90 -17.49 -10.12
CA LEU A 445 -8.32 -16.24 -10.63
C LEU A 445 -7.67 -15.42 -9.51
N PHE A 446 -8.33 -15.29 -8.35
CA PHE A 446 -7.78 -14.58 -7.19
C PHE A 446 -6.52 -15.29 -6.66
N ARG A 447 -6.57 -16.62 -6.51
CA ARG A 447 -5.38 -17.37 -6.07
C ARG A 447 -4.20 -17.23 -7.04
N LEU A 448 -4.44 -17.17 -8.35
CA LEU A 448 -3.39 -16.87 -9.31
C LEU A 448 -2.77 -15.49 -9.08
N GLY A 449 -3.57 -14.47 -8.73
CA GLY A 449 -3.06 -13.14 -8.37
C GLY A 449 -2.11 -13.17 -7.18
N GLU A 450 -2.45 -13.92 -6.14
CA GLU A 450 -1.57 -14.16 -4.99
C GLU A 450 -0.24 -14.82 -5.41
N LEU A 451 -0.28 -15.89 -6.22
CA LEU A 451 0.93 -16.60 -6.65
C LEU A 451 1.84 -15.71 -7.51
N ILE A 452 1.25 -14.89 -8.37
CA ILE A 452 1.97 -13.89 -9.16
C ILE A 452 2.71 -12.91 -8.25
N ALA A 453 2.02 -12.36 -7.26
CA ALA A 453 2.61 -11.41 -6.34
C ALA A 453 3.80 -11.99 -5.55
N TRP A 454 3.69 -13.24 -5.10
CA TRP A 454 4.80 -13.94 -4.44
C TRP A 454 6.00 -14.16 -5.36
N ALA A 455 5.78 -14.61 -6.60
CA ALA A 455 6.85 -14.85 -7.56
C ALA A 455 7.56 -13.56 -7.96
N GLU A 456 6.79 -12.50 -8.28
CA GLU A 456 7.35 -11.22 -8.72
C GLU A 456 8.13 -10.51 -7.60
N THR A 457 7.64 -10.53 -6.36
CA THR A 457 8.37 -9.95 -5.23
C THR A 457 9.66 -10.72 -4.92
N ALA A 458 9.68 -12.04 -5.08
CA ALA A 458 10.89 -12.83 -4.93
C ALA A 458 11.93 -12.50 -6.01
N ALA A 459 11.49 -12.31 -7.26
CA ALA A 459 12.36 -11.96 -8.38
C ALA A 459 12.99 -10.57 -8.20
N VAL A 460 12.17 -9.56 -7.93
CA VAL A 460 12.65 -8.18 -7.73
C VAL A 460 13.57 -8.09 -6.51
N PHE A 461 13.25 -8.82 -5.42
CA PHE A 461 14.14 -8.83 -4.26
C PHE A 461 15.51 -9.41 -4.59
N ALA A 462 15.56 -10.54 -5.32
CA ALA A 462 16.81 -11.14 -5.74
C ALA A 462 17.62 -10.25 -6.70
N GLU A 463 16.96 -9.54 -7.61
CA GLU A 463 17.60 -8.63 -8.57
C GLU A 463 18.21 -7.39 -7.92
N ARG A 464 17.62 -6.91 -6.81
CA ARG A 464 17.95 -5.60 -6.22
C ARG A 464 18.71 -5.66 -4.89
N VAL A 465 18.82 -6.83 -4.29
CA VAL A 465 19.33 -6.98 -2.91
C VAL A 465 20.76 -6.49 -2.71
N VAL A 466 21.59 -6.50 -3.75
CA VAL A 466 23.00 -6.06 -3.70
C VAL A 466 23.14 -4.58 -4.07
N ASP A 467 22.58 -4.19 -5.20
CA ASP A 467 22.86 -2.90 -5.85
C ASP A 467 21.96 -1.76 -5.34
N HIS A 468 20.88 -2.10 -4.63
CA HIS A 468 19.93 -1.12 -4.10
C HIS A 468 19.76 -1.31 -2.59
N PRO A 469 20.72 -0.84 -1.76
CA PRO A 469 20.57 -0.89 -0.31
C PRO A 469 19.40 -0.01 0.11
N THR A 470 18.53 -0.54 0.96
CA THR A 470 17.46 0.26 1.55
C THR A 470 17.97 1.01 2.77
N GLU A 471 17.65 2.29 2.85
CA GLU A 471 18.03 3.14 4.00
C GLU A 471 17.09 2.94 5.20
N ALA A 472 15.93 2.32 4.99
CA ALA A 472 14.88 2.22 6.01
C ALA A 472 15.12 1.14 7.06
N VAL A 473 15.96 0.14 6.77
CA VAL A 473 16.29 -0.94 7.69
C VAL A 473 17.81 -1.07 7.77
N HIS A 474 18.34 -1.01 8.97
CA HIS A 474 19.80 -1.11 9.24
C HIS A 474 20.31 -2.57 9.11
N LEU A 475 19.98 -3.21 8.00
CA LEU A 475 20.46 -4.55 7.65
C LEU A 475 21.50 -4.43 6.54
N ASP A 476 22.63 -5.08 6.73
CA ASP A 476 23.67 -5.16 5.70
C ASP A 476 23.25 -6.06 4.51
N VAL A 477 24.02 -6.01 3.44
CA VAL A 477 23.73 -6.79 2.22
C VAL A 477 23.65 -8.29 2.50
N PRO A 478 24.58 -8.93 3.26
CA PRO A 478 24.48 -10.34 3.58
C PRO A 478 23.19 -10.75 4.32
N ALA A 479 22.72 -9.91 5.27
CA ALA A 479 21.47 -10.14 5.97
C ALA A 479 20.27 -10.08 5.03
N ARG A 480 20.23 -9.09 4.15
CA ARG A 480 19.19 -8.94 3.13
C ARG A 480 19.23 -10.10 2.11
N GLN A 481 20.42 -10.57 1.72
CA GLN A 481 20.57 -11.77 0.88
C GLN A 481 19.99 -13.03 1.55
N ALA A 482 20.20 -13.21 2.85
CA ALA A 482 19.58 -14.32 3.59
C ALA A 482 18.05 -14.22 3.58
N LEU A 483 17.50 -13.03 3.80
CA LEU A 483 16.04 -12.78 3.72
C LEU A 483 15.50 -13.00 2.30
N ALA A 484 16.23 -12.61 1.26
CA ALA A 484 15.87 -12.85 -0.14
C ALA A 484 15.84 -14.37 -0.47
N ARG A 485 16.83 -15.13 0.01
CA ARG A 485 16.84 -16.59 -0.13
C ARG A 485 15.67 -17.25 0.60
N ILE A 486 15.34 -16.81 1.82
CA ILE A 486 14.18 -17.30 2.57
C ILE A 486 12.88 -17.01 1.82
N HIS A 487 12.70 -15.77 1.34
CA HIS A 487 11.49 -15.40 0.58
C HIS A 487 11.39 -16.14 -0.75
N GLY A 488 12.51 -16.26 -1.50
CA GLY A 488 12.57 -16.97 -2.77
C GLY A 488 12.20 -18.46 -2.64
N ARG A 489 12.72 -19.16 -1.61
CA ARG A 489 12.34 -20.57 -1.32
C ARG A 489 10.87 -20.71 -1.00
N ASN A 490 10.33 -19.80 -0.16
CA ASN A 490 8.91 -19.81 0.19
C ASN A 490 8.05 -19.53 -1.05
N ALA A 491 8.45 -18.60 -1.91
CA ALA A 491 7.74 -18.29 -3.15
C ALA A 491 7.75 -19.51 -4.11
N ALA A 492 8.89 -20.14 -4.32
CA ALA A 492 8.99 -21.33 -5.17
C ALA A 492 8.08 -22.46 -4.68
N LEU A 493 8.13 -22.75 -3.38
CA LEU A 493 7.30 -23.79 -2.78
C LEU A 493 5.81 -23.43 -2.88
N LYS A 494 5.43 -22.22 -2.49
CA LYS A 494 4.04 -21.76 -2.51
C LYS A 494 3.46 -21.78 -3.94
N VAL A 495 4.17 -21.21 -4.91
CA VAL A 495 3.69 -21.18 -6.30
C VAL A 495 3.45 -22.58 -6.84
N ALA A 496 4.36 -23.49 -6.59
CA ALA A 496 4.24 -24.86 -7.09
C ALA A 496 3.14 -25.65 -6.38
N THR A 497 3.09 -25.63 -5.04
CA THR A 497 2.14 -26.45 -4.27
C THR A 497 0.72 -25.92 -4.31
N ASP A 498 0.54 -24.62 -4.07
CA ASP A 498 -0.78 -24.01 -4.11
C ASP A 498 -1.30 -23.96 -5.56
N GLY A 499 -0.41 -23.62 -6.52
CA GLY A 499 -0.75 -23.66 -7.94
C GLY A 499 -1.22 -25.03 -8.40
N LEU A 500 -0.52 -26.09 -7.99
CA LEU A 500 -0.92 -27.47 -8.24
C LEU A 500 -2.30 -27.77 -7.61
N GLN A 501 -2.50 -27.37 -6.37
CA GLN A 501 -3.77 -27.57 -5.65
C GLN A 501 -4.95 -26.93 -6.41
N TRP A 502 -4.80 -25.69 -6.87
CA TRP A 502 -5.88 -24.98 -7.58
C TRP A 502 -6.08 -25.50 -8.99
N ALA A 503 -4.99 -25.85 -9.70
CA ALA A 503 -5.07 -26.41 -11.04
C ALA A 503 -5.78 -27.77 -11.04
N ILE A 504 -5.45 -28.66 -10.10
CA ILE A 504 -6.12 -29.97 -9.98
C ILE A 504 -7.54 -29.80 -9.42
N GLY A 505 -7.71 -28.94 -8.40
CA GLY A 505 -9.01 -28.78 -7.71
C GLY A 505 -10.11 -28.18 -8.57
N ALA A 506 -9.76 -27.44 -9.62
CA ALA A 506 -10.72 -26.80 -10.52
C ALA A 506 -10.62 -27.23 -11.99
N GLY A 507 -9.59 -27.99 -12.34
CA GLY A 507 -9.30 -28.43 -13.71
C GLY A 507 -9.41 -29.93 -13.91
N GLN A 508 -8.67 -30.40 -14.91
CA GLN A 508 -8.53 -31.83 -15.21
C GLN A 508 -7.24 -32.37 -14.63
N THR A 509 -7.27 -33.65 -14.24
CA THR A 509 -6.05 -34.34 -13.78
C THR A 509 -5.05 -34.46 -14.93
N ASP A 510 -3.85 -33.94 -14.71
CA ASP A 510 -2.70 -34.11 -15.61
C ASP A 510 -1.57 -34.83 -14.85
N PRO A 511 -1.28 -36.09 -15.16
CA PRO A 511 -0.27 -36.84 -14.45
C PRO A 511 1.14 -36.26 -14.63
N ASN A 512 1.38 -35.45 -15.66
CA ASN A 512 2.67 -34.86 -15.94
C ASN A 512 2.85 -33.47 -15.26
N LEU A 513 1.80 -32.90 -14.70
CA LEU A 513 1.84 -31.54 -14.14
C LEU A 513 2.90 -31.40 -13.03
N ALA A 514 2.97 -32.38 -12.13
CA ALA A 514 3.96 -32.38 -11.05
C ALA A 514 5.42 -32.43 -11.58
N GLY A 515 5.64 -33.16 -12.66
CA GLY A 515 6.93 -33.18 -13.36
C GLY A 515 7.26 -31.87 -14.05
N SER A 516 6.28 -31.28 -14.73
CA SER A 516 6.42 -29.97 -15.39
C SER A 516 6.71 -28.83 -14.41
N LEU A 517 6.21 -28.91 -13.17
CA LEU A 517 6.52 -27.98 -12.08
C LEU A 517 7.92 -28.17 -11.49
N ASN A 518 8.63 -29.23 -11.85
CA ASN A 518 9.94 -29.59 -11.30
C ASN A 518 9.95 -29.61 -9.75
N LEU A 519 8.96 -30.27 -9.14
CA LEU A 519 8.82 -30.35 -7.68
C LEU A 519 10.09 -30.87 -6.98
N PRO A 520 10.84 -31.86 -7.53
CA PRO A 520 12.08 -32.28 -6.90
C PRO A 520 13.11 -31.16 -6.74
N ALA A 521 13.29 -30.30 -7.76
CA ALA A 521 14.19 -29.16 -7.66
C ALA A 521 13.69 -28.13 -6.63
N ILE A 522 12.38 -27.88 -6.59
CA ILE A 522 11.76 -26.97 -5.61
C ILE A 522 11.94 -27.49 -4.18
N TYR A 523 11.74 -28.78 -3.93
CA TYR A 523 11.99 -29.36 -2.60
C TYR A 523 13.48 -29.32 -2.24
N ALA A 524 14.38 -29.51 -3.20
CA ALA A 524 15.81 -29.38 -2.97
C ALA A 524 16.23 -27.98 -2.53
N THR A 525 15.48 -26.94 -2.90
CA THR A 525 15.77 -25.57 -2.46
C THR A 525 15.61 -25.37 -0.95
N GLN A 526 14.88 -26.24 -0.26
CA GLN A 526 14.69 -26.14 1.19
C GLN A 526 15.95 -26.47 2.00
N VAL A 527 16.95 -27.09 1.38
CA VAL A 527 18.27 -27.31 1.98
C VAL A 527 18.91 -25.95 2.26
N GLY A 528 19.40 -25.75 3.49
CA GLY A 528 19.98 -24.49 3.96
C GLY A 528 18.96 -23.44 4.46
N MET A 529 17.65 -23.75 4.49
CA MET A 529 16.62 -22.82 4.98
C MET A 529 16.85 -22.46 6.44
N VAL A 530 17.15 -23.41 7.30
CA VAL A 530 17.34 -23.19 8.74
C VAL A 530 18.61 -22.38 9.01
N GLU A 531 19.68 -22.62 8.24
CA GLU A 531 20.93 -21.88 8.30
C GLU A 531 20.72 -20.39 7.94
N ASP A 532 19.99 -20.12 6.85
CA ASP A 532 19.64 -18.74 6.49
C ASP A 532 18.74 -18.09 7.56
N MET A 533 17.80 -18.83 8.13
CA MET A 533 16.95 -18.33 9.23
C MET A 533 17.76 -18.03 10.48
N ASN A 534 18.73 -18.86 10.85
CA ASN A 534 19.64 -18.59 11.97
C ASN A 534 20.45 -17.32 11.73
N TYR A 535 21.05 -17.20 10.55
CA TYR A 535 21.82 -16.02 10.20
C TYR A 535 20.97 -14.74 10.21
N ALA A 536 19.81 -14.75 9.56
CA ALA A 536 18.89 -13.62 9.53
C ALA A 536 18.41 -13.23 10.96
N ARG A 537 18.10 -14.22 11.83
CA ARG A 537 17.77 -13.97 13.24
C ARG A 537 18.89 -13.19 13.95
N ASP A 538 20.14 -13.64 13.79
CA ASP A 538 21.28 -13.04 14.48
C ASP A 538 21.49 -11.59 14.03
N GLN A 539 21.31 -11.31 12.73
CA GLN A 539 21.39 -9.97 12.20
C GLN A 539 20.23 -9.07 12.66
N LEU A 540 18.99 -9.59 12.65
CA LEU A 540 17.82 -8.87 13.18
C LEU A 540 17.98 -8.56 14.67
N ASN A 541 18.45 -9.53 15.45
CA ASN A 541 18.74 -9.34 16.86
C ASN A 541 19.82 -8.27 17.10
N HIS A 542 20.83 -8.18 16.23
CA HIS A 542 21.85 -7.14 16.32
C HIS A 542 21.30 -5.75 15.96
N ALA A 543 20.55 -5.67 14.88
CA ALA A 543 20.03 -4.40 14.35
C ALA A 543 18.95 -3.75 15.23
N PHE A 544 18.18 -4.54 15.96
CA PHE A 544 17.01 -4.07 16.73
C PHE A 544 17.08 -4.36 18.24
N LYS A 545 18.27 -4.58 18.77
CA LYS A 545 18.52 -4.83 20.19
C LYS A 545 18.17 -3.66 21.10
#